data_f303b2ba6e6440a34644664e1be0a0c8
#
_entry.id   f303b2ba6e6440a34644664e1be0a0c8
#
_cell.length_a   1.000
_cell.length_b   1.000
_cell.length_c   1.000
_cell.angle_alpha   90.00
_cell.angle_beta   90.00
_cell.angle_gamma   90.00
#
_symmetry.space_group_name_H-M   'P 1'
#
loop_
_entity.id
_entity.type
_entity.pdbx_description
1 polymer ?
#
loop_
_entity_poly.entity_id
_entity_poly.type
_entity_poly.pdbx_seq_one_letter_code
_entity_poly.pdbx_strand_id
1 'polypeptide(L)'
;GNKKTEALMRTFTKETVAVIHTPMNGEKGGPKTVAMVEVDKTLSDRMKMEEAFKLTNSINDAWWNNEEVTPMFPDATCRSTSVGDMVLIGNRKYEFVGTEELVWKEV
;
A
#
# COMPACT_ATOMS: atom_id res chain seq x y z
N GLY A 1 13.84 11.43 21.60
CA GLY A 1 14.59 11.63 20.43
C GLY A 1 14.21 12.85 19.65
N ASN A 2 15.03 13.20 18.74
CA ASN A 2 14.75 14.27 17.82
C ASN A 2 14.31 13.72 16.46
N LYS A 3 13.87 14.60 15.57
CA LYS A 3 13.37 14.21 14.27
C LYS A 3 14.41 13.49 13.40
N LYS A 4 15.69 13.84 13.53
CA LYS A 4 16.76 13.17 12.80
C LYS A 4 16.91 11.70 13.22
N THR A 5 16.86 11.45 14.54
CA THR A 5 16.96 10.09 15.08
C THR A 5 15.77 9.26 14.63
N GLU A 6 14.56 9.80 14.64
CA GLU A 6 13.36 9.10 14.17
C GLU A 6 13.46 8.77 12.68
N ALA A 7 13.94 9.70 11.86
CA ALA A 7 14.10 9.46 10.43
C ALA A 7 15.12 8.37 10.16
N LEU A 8 16.24 8.34 10.90
CA LEU A 8 17.25 7.29 10.78
C LEU A 8 16.68 5.93 11.18
N MET A 9 15.93 5.89 12.30
CA MET A 9 15.30 4.64 12.75
C MET A 9 14.34 4.09 11.70
N ARG A 10 13.54 4.95 11.08
CA ARG A 10 12.63 4.54 10.00
C ARG A 10 13.39 3.98 8.81
N THR A 11 14.50 4.59 8.43
CA THR A 11 15.34 4.12 7.33
C THR A 11 15.85 2.70 7.57
N PHE A 12 16.19 2.37 8.81
CA PHE A 12 16.72 1.05 9.15
C PHE A 12 15.64 -0.01 9.38
N THR A 13 14.45 0.40 9.83
CA THR A 13 13.42 -0.55 10.25
C THR A 13 12.23 -0.62 9.30
N LYS A 14 12.06 0.37 8.42
CA LYS A 14 10.91 0.46 7.52
C LYS A 14 11.34 0.39 6.05
N GLU A 15 10.47 -0.17 5.26
CA GLU A 15 10.58 -0.20 3.81
C GLU A 15 9.34 0.44 3.22
N THR A 16 9.50 1.19 2.13
CA THR A 16 8.37 1.80 1.44
C THR A 16 7.92 0.90 0.30
N VAL A 17 6.64 0.56 0.28
CA VAL A 17 6.03 -0.22 -0.80
C VAL A 17 5.00 0.65 -1.50
N ALA A 18 4.78 0.40 -2.80
CA ALA A 18 3.82 1.15 -3.59
C ALA A 18 2.53 0.37 -3.73
N VAL A 19 1.39 1.04 -3.54
CA VAL A 19 0.06 0.46 -3.78
C VAL A 19 -0.45 1.01 -5.09
N ILE A 20 -0.82 0.11 -6.00
CA ILE A 20 -1.23 0.42 -7.37
C ILE A 20 -2.68 -0.02 -7.54
N HIS A 21 -3.56 0.93 -7.87
CA HIS A 21 -4.95 0.61 -8.18
C HIS A 21 -5.14 0.45 -9.68
N THR A 22 -5.82 -0.62 -10.07
CA THR A 22 -6.22 -0.84 -11.45
C THR A 22 -7.60 -0.24 -11.68
N PRO A 23 -7.91 0.24 -12.91
CA PRO A 23 -9.24 0.79 -13.16
C PRO A 23 -10.34 -0.25 -12.95
N MET A 24 -11.44 0.19 -12.33
CA MET A 24 -12.65 -0.62 -12.19
C MET A 24 -13.67 -0.21 -13.23
N ASN A 25 -14.82 -0.88 -13.25
CA ASN A 25 -15.88 -0.61 -14.21
C ASN A 25 -16.22 0.88 -14.28
N GLY A 26 -16.12 1.45 -15.45
CA GLY A 26 -16.43 2.86 -15.70
C GLY A 26 -15.26 3.81 -15.46
N GLU A 27 -14.18 3.37 -14.87
CA GLU A 27 -13.00 4.20 -14.68
C GLU A 27 -12.17 4.23 -15.96
N LYS A 28 -11.59 5.39 -16.25
CA LYS A 28 -10.73 5.57 -17.43
C LYS A 28 -9.26 5.60 -17.03
N GLY A 29 -8.41 5.26 -17.97
CA GLY A 29 -6.98 5.28 -17.78
C GLY A 29 -6.42 3.92 -17.42
N GLY A 30 -5.13 3.86 -17.17
CA GLY A 30 -4.43 2.64 -16.77
C GLY A 30 -4.25 2.54 -15.26
N PRO A 31 -3.52 1.52 -14.80
CA PRO A 31 -3.17 1.42 -13.39
C PRO A 31 -2.39 2.66 -12.92
N LYS A 32 -2.61 3.04 -11.66
CA LYS A 32 -1.92 4.21 -11.10
C LYS A 32 -1.50 3.94 -9.66
N THR A 33 -0.34 4.43 -9.28
CA THR A 33 0.11 4.37 -7.90
C THR A 33 -0.71 5.37 -7.08
N VAL A 34 -1.44 4.87 -6.09
CA VAL A 34 -2.29 5.71 -5.25
C VAL A 34 -1.67 6.03 -3.89
N ALA A 35 -0.72 5.21 -3.44
CA ALA A 35 -0.11 5.40 -2.13
C ALA A 35 1.28 4.80 -2.07
N MET A 36 2.12 5.41 -1.26
CA MET A 36 3.36 4.81 -0.77
C MET A 36 3.13 4.49 0.70
N VAL A 37 3.47 3.28 1.11
CA VAL A 37 3.18 2.78 2.46
C VAL A 37 4.46 2.32 3.13
N GLU A 38 4.69 2.79 4.36
CA GLU A 38 5.81 2.31 5.18
C GLU A 38 5.41 1.03 5.89
N VAL A 39 6.18 -0.03 5.68
CA VAL A 39 5.97 -1.32 6.35
C VAL A 39 7.27 -1.79 7.00
N ASP A 40 7.16 -2.69 7.95
CA ASP A 40 8.33 -3.26 8.61
C ASP A 40 9.15 -4.05 7.60
N LYS A 41 10.40 -3.68 7.45
CA LYS A 41 11.33 -4.25 6.49
C LYS A 41 11.66 -5.73 6.78
N THR A 42 11.50 -6.18 8.03
CA THR A 42 11.80 -7.56 8.41
C THR A 42 10.69 -8.54 8.11
N LEU A 43 9.50 -8.04 7.74
CA LEU A 43 8.38 -8.91 7.37
C LEU A 43 8.65 -9.61 6.03
N SER A 44 8.00 -10.77 5.85
CA SER A 44 7.99 -11.42 4.54
C SER A 44 7.21 -10.55 3.54
N ASP A 45 7.40 -10.79 2.25
CA ASP A 45 6.64 -10.07 1.21
C ASP A 45 5.15 -10.21 1.44
N ARG A 46 4.66 -11.41 1.78
CA ARG A 46 3.25 -11.63 2.06
C ARG A 46 2.75 -10.74 3.19
N MET A 47 3.49 -10.66 4.28
CA MET A 47 3.09 -9.84 5.42
C MET A 47 3.15 -8.35 5.08
N LYS A 48 4.12 -7.94 4.27
CA LYS A 48 4.19 -6.55 3.79
C LYS A 48 2.97 -6.20 2.94
N MET A 49 2.54 -7.13 2.06
CA MET A 49 1.34 -6.92 1.25
C MET A 49 0.08 -6.84 2.10
N GLU A 50 -0.04 -7.71 3.12
CA GLU A 50 -1.17 -7.69 4.02
C GLU A 50 -1.24 -6.37 4.80
N GLU A 51 -0.10 -5.86 5.26
CA GLU A 51 -0.05 -4.56 5.92
C GLU A 51 -0.44 -3.43 4.97
N ALA A 52 0.09 -3.44 3.76
CA ALA A 52 -0.24 -2.41 2.76
C ALA A 52 -1.72 -2.44 2.41
N PHE A 53 -2.31 -3.63 2.27
CA PHE A 53 -3.74 -3.79 2.03
C PHE A 53 -4.56 -3.21 3.17
N LYS A 54 -4.22 -3.60 4.40
CA LYS A 54 -4.91 -3.14 5.60
C LYS A 54 -4.86 -1.63 5.74
N LEU A 55 -3.68 -1.04 5.53
CA LEU A 55 -3.48 0.40 5.69
C LEU A 55 -4.10 1.23 4.57
N THR A 56 -4.48 0.61 3.45
CA THR A 56 -5.15 1.29 2.35
C THR A 56 -6.62 0.87 2.21
N ASN A 57 -7.20 0.44 3.33
CA ASN A 57 -8.63 0.16 3.44
C ASN A 57 -9.26 1.09 4.48
N SER A 58 -10.32 1.76 4.08
CA SER A 58 -11.06 2.67 4.98
C SER A 58 -12.00 1.84 5.84
N ILE A 59 -11.74 1.78 7.15
CA ILE A 59 -12.57 1.05 8.10
C ILE A 59 -13.26 2.04 9.04
N ASN A 60 -12.48 2.71 9.89
CA ASN A 60 -13.00 3.71 10.83
C ASN A 60 -12.74 5.13 10.34
N ASP A 61 -11.82 5.31 9.42
CA ASP A 61 -11.45 6.60 8.86
C ASP A 61 -10.92 6.38 7.45
N ALA A 62 -10.79 7.45 6.69
CA ALA A 62 -10.21 7.37 5.35
C ALA A 62 -8.78 6.82 5.44
N TRP A 63 -8.45 5.88 4.57
CA TRP A 63 -7.16 5.20 4.62
C TRP A 63 -5.98 6.17 4.42
N TRP A 64 -6.18 7.24 3.67
CA TRP A 64 -5.10 8.21 3.42
C TRP A 64 -4.75 9.07 4.64
N ASN A 65 -5.49 8.93 5.73
CA ASN A 65 -5.18 9.57 7.00
C ASN A 65 -4.25 8.72 7.87
N ASN A 66 -3.95 7.49 7.49
CA ASN A 66 -3.02 6.66 8.25
C ASN A 66 -1.61 7.24 8.20
N GLU A 67 -0.93 7.25 9.34
CA GLU A 67 0.40 7.83 9.47
C GLU A 67 1.43 7.18 8.54
N GLU A 68 1.31 5.88 8.33
CA GLU A 68 2.23 5.10 7.51
C GLU A 68 2.01 5.31 6.01
N VAL A 69 0.94 5.99 5.63
CA VAL A 69 0.52 6.13 4.24
C VAL A 69 0.80 7.53 3.72
N THR A 70 1.45 7.60 2.56
CA THR A 70 1.59 8.85 1.81
C THR A 70 0.70 8.75 0.57
N PRO A 71 -0.45 9.43 0.54
CA PRO A 71 -1.33 9.38 -0.63
C PRO A 71 -0.71 10.14 -1.80
N MET A 72 -0.84 9.57 -2.99
CA MET A 72 -0.33 10.21 -4.21
C MET A 72 -1.30 11.27 -4.76
N PHE A 73 -2.56 11.20 -4.36
CA PHE A 73 -3.60 12.14 -4.78
C PHE A 73 -4.30 12.71 -3.56
N PRO A 74 -3.61 13.59 -2.77
CA PRO A 74 -4.13 14.03 -1.46
C PRO A 74 -5.41 14.85 -1.53
N ASP A 75 -5.73 15.44 -2.68
CA ASP A 75 -6.94 16.25 -2.83
C ASP A 75 -8.12 15.47 -3.41
N ALA A 76 -7.95 14.16 -3.59
CA ALA A 76 -8.99 13.31 -4.16
C ALA A 76 -9.34 12.18 -3.19
N THR A 77 -10.60 11.76 -3.23
CA THR A 77 -11.00 10.55 -2.51
C THR A 77 -10.61 9.33 -3.35
N CYS A 78 -10.12 8.30 -2.67
CA CYS A 78 -9.74 7.04 -3.31
C CYS A 78 -10.48 5.90 -2.66
N ARG A 79 -10.92 4.92 -3.46
CA ARG A 79 -11.53 3.72 -2.90
C ARG A 79 -10.50 2.91 -2.10
N SER A 80 -10.97 2.00 -1.29
CA SER A 80 -10.09 1.03 -0.63
C SER A 80 -9.48 0.09 -1.67
N THR A 81 -8.30 -0.43 -1.35
CA THR A 81 -7.62 -1.43 -2.17
C THR A 81 -8.47 -2.71 -2.24
N SER A 82 -8.56 -3.31 -3.41
CA SER A 82 -9.46 -4.42 -3.67
C SER A 82 -8.83 -5.42 -4.63
N VAL A 83 -9.55 -6.49 -4.91
CA VAL A 83 -9.11 -7.52 -5.87
C VAL A 83 -8.79 -6.87 -7.23
N GLY A 84 -7.66 -7.26 -7.79
CA GLY A 84 -7.15 -6.68 -9.04
C GLY A 84 -6.11 -5.59 -8.82
N ASP A 85 -6.02 -5.05 -7.61
CA ASP A 85 -5.00 -4.06 -7.29
C ASP A 85 -3.67 -4.73 -6.98
N MET A 86 -2.59 -3.96 -6.98
CA MET A 86 -1.24 -4.50 -6.89
C MET A 86 -0.43 -3.78 -5.82
N VAL A 87 0.61 -4.48 -5.33
CA VAL A 87 1.62 -3.90 -4.44
C VAL A 87 2.98 -4.16 -5.06
N LEU A 88 3.81 -3.13 -5.13
CA LEU A 88 5.19 -3.23 -5.61
C LEU A 88 6.13 -3.19 -4.41
N ILE A 89 6.92 -4.25 -4.24
CA ILE A 89 7.91 -4.37 -3.18
C ILE A 89 9.28 -4.50 -3.84
N GLY A 90 10.08 -3.43 -3.78
CA GLY A 90 11.34 -3.41 -4.50
C GLY A 90 11.08 -3.53 -6.01
N ASN A 91 11.59 -4.61 -6.61
CA ASN A 91 11.34 -4.89 -8.03
C ASN A 91 10.33 -6.03 -8.24
N ARG A 92 9.63 -6.46 -7.18
CA ARG A 92 8.65 -7.54 -7.24
C ARG A 92 7.24 -6.94 -7.14
N LYS A 93 6.38 -7.32 -8.07
CA LYS A 93 5.00 -6.84 -8.11
C LYS A 93 4.04 -7.99 -7.88
N TYR A 94 3.06 -7.77 -7.02
CA TYR A 94 2.06 -8.78 -6.65
C TYR A 94 0.67 -8.24 -6.88
N GLU A 95 -0.21 -9.09 -7.43
CA GLU A 95 -1.62 -8.75 -7.61
C GLU A 95 -2.46 -9.42 -6.53
N PHE A 96 -3.40 -8.66 -5.97
CA PHE A 96 -4.36 -9.18 -5.00
C PHE A 96 -5.47 -9.89 -5.75
N VAL A 97 -5.57 -11.21 -5.59
CA VAL A 97 -6.49 -12.02 -6.41
C VAL A 97 -7.67 -12.63 -5.64
N GLY A 98 -7.70 -12.51 -4.32
CA GLY A 98 -8.82 -13.04 -3.54
C GLY A 98 -8.91 -12.46 -2.15
N THR A 99 -10.14 -12.34 -1.64
CA THR A 99 -10.39 -11.78 -0.31
C THR A 99 -10.37 -12.83 0.79
N GLU A 100 -10.58 -14.10 0.47
CA GLU A 100 -10.42 -15.17 1.45
C GLU A 100 -8.93 -15.38 1.65
N GLU A 101 -8.47 -15.17 2.87
CA GLU A 101 -7.06 -15.32 3.26
C GLU A 101 -6.08 -14.40 2.52
N LEU A 102 -6.55 -13.31 1.94
CA LEU A 102 -5.69 -12.33 1.24
C LEU A 102 -4.71 -13.03 0.28
N VAL A 103 -5.23 -13.60 -0.79
CA VAL A 103 -4.44 -14.34 -1.76
C VAL A 103 -3.75 -13.38 -2.73
N TRP A 104 -2.44 -13.55 -2.91
CA TRP A 104 -1.60 -12.72 -3.76
C TRP A 104 -0.90 -13.57 -4.82
N LYS A 105 -0.67 -12.96 -5.96
CA LYS A 105 0.01 -13.60 -7.09
C LYS A 105 1.09 -12.68 -7.63
N GLU A 106 2.31 -13.20 -7.77
CA GLU A 106 3.40 -12.42 -8.36
C GLU A 106 3.16 -12.24 -9.87
N VAL A 107 3.33 -11.02 -10.33
CA VAL A 107 3.08 -10.68 -11.74
C VAL A 107 4.25 -9.99 -12.41
#